data_d2d9250869f4753922a070f9aa49723d
#
_entry.id   d2d9250869f4753922a070f9aa49723d
#
_cell.length_a   1.000
_cell.length_b   1.000
_cell.length_c   1.000
_cell.angle_alpha   90.00
_cell.angle_beta   90.00
_cell.angle_gamma   90.00
#
_symmetry.space_group_name_H-M   'P 1'
#
loop_
_entity.id
_entity.type
_entity.pdbx_description
1 polymer ?
#
loop_
_entity_poly.entity_id
_entity_poly.type
_entity_poly.pdbx_seq_one_letter_code
_entity_poly.pdbx_strand_id
1 'polypeptide(L)'
;MPPLTAPQPATAAHGEVIKAGHVTLDIARLVADIGQGPVPLTRLEFLLLRELAEHPGHSVSKGRLLAAVWGYDFDPGSNVVDVCIRRIRSKLGFELIKTVRGEGYQLVS
;
A
#
# COMPACT_ATOMS: atom_id res chain seq x y z
N MET A 1 15.78 7.78 27.62
CA MET A 1 15.55 7.11 27.24
C MET A 1 15.23 6.73 26.62
N PRO A 2 15.26 6.93 26.80
CA PRO A 2 14.76 6.27 26.28
C PRO A 2 14.45 5.93 25.68
N PRO A 3 14.39 6.08 25.94
CA PRO A 3 13.94 5.43 25.43
C PRO A 3 13.52 5.09 24.83
N LEU A 4 13.53 5.37 25.34
CA LEU A 4 13.14 4.75 24.80
C LEU A 4 12.66 4.26 24.27
N THR A 5 12.70 4.40 24.62
CA THR A 5 12.27 3.66 24.18
C THR A 5 11.81 3.13 23.68
N ALA A 6 11.70 3.41 24.07
CA ALA A 6 11.23 2.67 23.67
C ALA A 6 10.79 2.23 23.07
N PRO A 7 10.76 2.25 23.28
CA PRO A 7 10.33 1.54 22.64
C PRO A 7 10.11 1.37 21.79
N GLN A 8 10.22 1.46 21.94
CA GLN A 8 10.05 1.01 21.17
C GLN A 8 9.95 0.58 20.31
N PRO A 9 10.09 0.50 20.48
CA PRO A 9 9.87 -0.16 19.69
C PRO A 9 9.77 -0.61 19.04
N ALA A 10 9.75 -0.54 19.36
CA ALA A 10 9.55 -1.23 18.74
C ALA A 10 9.25 -1.51 18.16
N THR A 11 9.19 -1.30 18.53
CA THR A 11 8.85 -1.74 17.90
C THR A 11 8.68 -1.67 17.08
N ALA A 12 8.57 -1.29 17.35
CA ALA A 12 8.41 -1.47 16.59
C ALA A 12 8.71 -1.40 15.96
N ALA A 13 8.98 -1.12 16.17
CA ALA A 13 9.15 -1.32 15.54
C ALA A 13 9.48 -1.71 15.08
N HIS A 14 9.76 -1.65 15.59
CA HIS A 14 9.80 -2.48 15.06
C HIS A 14 9.30 -2.69 14.01
N GLY A 15 10.13 -2.56 13.97
CA GLY A 15 9.59 -2.45 12.65
C GLY A 15 8.13 -2.83 12.54
N GLU A 16 7.35 -1.92 12.09
CA GLU A 16 5.96 -2.22 11.88
C GLU A 16 5.78 -2.94 10.56
N VAL A 17 5.04 -4.03 10.61
CA VAL A 17 4.78 -4.86 9.46
C VAL A 17 3.28 -5.02 9.34
N ILE A 18 2.75 -4.76 8.15
CA ILE A 18 1.33 -4.93 7.88
C ILE A 18 1.18 -6.16 7.00
N LYS A 19 0.35 -7.09 7.44
CA LYS A 19 0.03 -8.28 6.65
C LYS A 19 -1.40 -8.19 6.17
N ALA A 20 -1.59 -8.35 4.87
CA ALA A 20 -2.91 -8.37 4.28
C ALA A 20 -2.89 -9.38 3.14
N GLY A 21 -3.68 -10.45 3.28
CA GLY A 21 -3.68 -11.51 2.29
C GLY A 21 -2.29 -12.11 2.14
N HIS A 22 -1.76 -12.08 0.95
CA HIS A 22 -0.45 -12.66 0.65
C HIS A 22 0.67 -11.64 0.66
N VAL A 23 0.39 -10.40 1.03
CA VAL A 23 1.42 -9.36 1.01
C VAL A 23 1.79 -8.95 2.42
N THR A 24 3.07 -8.75 2.64
CA THR A 24 3.62 -8.22 3.88
C THR A 24 4.31 -6.91 3.54
N LEU A 25 3.93 -5.84 4.24
CA LEU A 25 4.47 -4.51 4.02
C LEU A 25 5.37 -4.13 5.17
N ASP A 26 6.60 -3.71 4.86
CA ASP A 26 7.55 -3.21 5.85
C ASP A 26 7.60 -1.70 5.73
N ILE A 27 7.04 -1.02 6.74
CA ILE A 27 6.89 0.44 6.70
C ILE A 27 8.25 1.14 6.78
N ALA A 28 9.16 0.60 7.57
CA ALA A 28 10.46 1.25 7.75
C ALA A 28 11.30 1.21 6.48
N ARG A 29 11.18 0.15 5.70
CA ARG A 29 11.99 -0.06 4.51
C ARG A 29 11.28 0.26 3.21
N LEU A 30 9.98 0.49 3.26
CA LEU A 30 9.15 0.71 2.08
C LEU A 30 9.27 -0.46 1.10
N VAL A 31 9.17 -1.67 1.63
CA VAL A 31 9.22 -2.87 0.78
C VAL A 31 7.96 -3.70 0.98
N ALA A 32 7.63 -4.47 -0.03
CA ALA A 32 6.53 -5.41 0.01
C ALA A 32 7.05 -6.81 -0.33
N ASP A 33 6.48 -7.81 0.32
CA ASP A 33 6.89 -9.21 0.11
C ASP A 33 5.63 -10.03 -0.11
N ILE A 34 5.58 -10.73 -1.24
CA ILE A 34 4.46 -11.62 -1.57
C ILE A 34 4.87 -13.09 -1.47
N GLY A 35 5.95 -13.36 -0.74
CA GLY A 35 6.46 -14.72 -0.58
C GLY A 35 7.65 -15.02 -1.47
N GLN A 36 8.15 -14.04 -2.20
CA GLN A 36 9.28 -14.21 -3.12
C GLN A 36 10.44 -13.29 -2.78
N GLY A 37 10.43 -12.76 -1.56
CA GLY A 37 11.46 -11.84 -1.11
C GLY A 37 10.97 -10.41 -1.15
N PRO A 38 11.68 -9.51 -0.45
CA PRO A 38 11.27 -8.11 -0.39
C PRO A 38 11.48 -7.40 -1.71
N VAL A 39 10.47 -6.61 -2.11
CA VAL A 39 10.50 -5.82 -3.33
C VAL A 39 10.42 -4.35 -2.92
N PRO A 40 11.43 -3.53 -3.25
CA PRO A 40 11.38 -2.11 -2.91
C PRO A 40 10.34 -1.37 -3.72
N LEU A 41 9.63 -0.47 -3.05
CA LEU A 41 8.60 0.35 -3.66
C LEU A 41 8.96 1.82 -3.50
N THR A 42 8.46 2.64 -4.41
CA THR A 42 8.52 4.08 -4.18
C THR A 42 7.56 4.42 -3.03
N ARG A 43 7.73 5.62 -2.48
CA ARG A 43 6.87 6.05 -1.39
C ARG A 43 5.39 6.05 -1.78
N LEU A 44 5.08 6.56 -2.97
CA LEU A 44 3.68 6.61 -3.42
C LEU A 44 3.11 5.21 -3.65
N GLU A 45 3.92 4.33 -4.22
CA GLU A 45 3.50 2.94 -4.42
C GLU A 45 3.21 2.26 -3.09
N PHE A 46 4.10 2.47 -2.13
CA PHE A 46 3.92 1.89 -0.81
C PHE A 46 2.67 2.43 -0.13
N LEU A 47 2.48 3.74 -0.15
CA LEU A 47 1.32 4.36 0.50
C LEU A 47 0.01 3.90 -0.14
N LEU A 48 -0.01 3.75 -1.46
CA LEU A 48 -1.21 3.27 -2.13
C LEU A 48 -1.51 1.82 -1.74
N LEU A 49 -0.48 0.98 -1.78
CA LEU A 49 -0.66 -0.42 -1.42
C LEU A 49 -1.08 -0.57 0.04
N ARG A 50 -0.51 0.26 0.92
CA ARG A 50 -0.89 0.27 2.33
C ARG A 50 -2.36 0.65 2.51
N GLU A 51 -2.83 1.64 1.75
CA GLU A 51 -4.23 2.03 1.85
C GLU A 51 -5.15 0.88 1.45
N LEU A 52 -4.80 0.14 0.40
CA LEU A 52 -5.55 -1.05 0.01
C LEU A 52 -5.47 -2.14 1.06
N ALA A 53 -4.31 -2.29 1.68
CA ALA A 53 -4.09 -3.32 2.69
C ALA A 53 -4.88 -3.06 3.97
N GLU A 54 -5.22 -1.81 4.25
CA GLU A 54 -6.03 -1.47 5.41
C GLU A 54 -7.51 -1.78 5.19
N HIS A 55 -7.90 -2.11 3.96
CA HIS A 55 -9.27 -2.47 3.64
C HIS A 55 -9.30 -3.79 2.86
N PRO A 56 -8.77 -4.88 3.47
CA PRO A 56 -8.68 -6.14 2.74
C PRO A 56 -10.06 -6.67 2.38
N GLY A 57 -10.17 -7.15 1.13
CA GLY A 57 -11.44 -7.69 0.66
C GLY A 57 -12.47 -6.63 0.28
N HIS A 58 -12.12 -5.35 0.36
CA HIS A 58 -13.03 -4.27 0.02
C HIS A 58 -12.40 -3.38 -1.04
N SER A 59 -13.21 -2.85 -1.93
CA SER A 59 -12.73 -1.92 -2.92
C SER A 59 -12.51 -0.54 -2.30
N VAL A 60 -11.48 0.14 -2.78
CA VAL A 60 -11.17 1.51 -2.38
C VAL A 60 -11.28 2.37 -3.62
N SER A 61 -12.05 3.44 -3.54
CA SER A 61 -12.31 4.30 -4.69
C SER A 61 -11.05 5.07 -5.10
N LYS A 62 -10.99 5.45 -6.36
CA LYS A 62 -9.87 6.27 -6.85
C LYS A 62 -9.81 7.61 -6.11
N GLY A 63 -10.98 8.19 -5.81
CA GLY A 63 -11.04 9.43 -5.06
C GLY A 63 -10.42 9.30 -3.68
N ARG A 64 -10.72 8.20 -3.01
CA ARG A 64 -10.13 7.94 -1.69
C ARG A 64 -8.62 7.75 -1.78
N LEU A 65 -8.16 7.05 -2.81
CA LEU A 65 -6.71 6.85 -3.01
C LEU A 65 -6.03 8.17 -3.31
N LEU A 66 -6.65 9.03 -4.11
CA LEU A 66 -6.11 10.34 -4.38
C LEU A 66 -5.98 11.16 -3.10
N ALA A 67 -7.01 11.13 -2.26
CA ALA A 67 -6.98 11.88 -1.01
C ALA A 67 -5.96 11.32 -0.04
N ALA A 68 -5.93 10.00 0.13
CA ALA A 68 -5.08 9.36 1.14
C ALA A 68 -3.61 9.38 0.76
N VAL A 69 -3.29 9.25 -0.53
CA VAL A 69 -1.90 9.09 -0.98
C VAL A 69 -1.33 10.40 -1.52
N TRP A 70 -2.12 11.13 -2.29
CA TRP A 70 -1.67 12.37 -2.94
C TRP A 70 -2.16 13.63 -2.24
N GLY A 71 -3.15 13.51 -1.34
CA GLY A 71 -3.67 14.66 -0.63
C GLY A 71 -4.62 15.52 -1.44
N TYR A 72 -5.20 14.99 -2.51
CA TYR A 72 -6.12 15.74 -3.35
C TYR A 72 -7.54 15.65 -2.81
N ASP A 73 -8.20 16.80 -2.70
CA ASP A 73 -9.61 16.86 -2.28
C ASP A 73 -10.57 16.57 -3.43
N PHE A 74 -10.07 16.54 -4.63
CA PHE A 74 -10.88 16.34 -5.82
C PHE A 74 -10.07 15.62 -6.86
N ASP A 75 -10.76 15.04 -7.85
CA ASP A 75 -10.09 14.35 -8.94
C ASP A 75 -9.62 15.39 -9.95
N PRO A 76 -8.29 15.56 -10.13
CA PRO A 76 -7.78 16.55 -11.07
C PRO A 76 -7.87 16.09 -12.53
N GLY A 77 -8.53 14.96 -12.79
CA GLY A 77 -8.62 14.41 -14.14
C GLY A 77 -7.36 13.69 -14.57
N SER A 78 -6.45 13.42 -13.65
CA SER A 78 -5.21 12.75 -13.98
C SER A 78 -5.33 11.25 -13.72
N ASN A 79 -4.44 10.48 -14.33
CA ASN A 79 -4.45 9.02 -14.18
C ASN A 79 -3.37 8.55 -13.22
N VAL A 80 -3.01 9.37 -12.23
CA VAL A 80 -1.90 9.03 -11.32
C VAL A 80 -2.16 7.75 -10.55
N VAL A 81 -3.41 7.52 -10.15
CA VAL A 81 -3.75 6.29 -9.45
C VAL A 81 -3.53 5.09 -10.35
N ASP A 82 -4.06 5.15 -11.57
CA ASP A 82 -3.95 4.02 -12.51
C ASP A 82 -2.49 3.73 -12.87
N VAL A 83 -1.70 4.78 -13.03
CA VAL A 83 -0.26 4.61 -13.32
C VAL A 83 0.44 3.95 -12.13
N CYS A 84 0.13 4.39 -10.93
CA CYS A 84 0.73 3.82 -9.73
C CYS A 84 0.35 2.34 -9.57
N ILE A 85 -0.90 2.00 -9.81
CA ILE A 85 -1.37 0.62 -9.78
C ILE A 85 -0.61 -0.23 -10.80
N ARG A 86 -0.41 0.30 -12.00
CA ARG A 86 0.32 -0.42 -13.04
C ARG A 86 1.75 -0.70 -12.60
N ARG A 87 2.40 0.26 -11.95
CA ARG A 87 3.76 0.08 -11.47
C ARG A 87 3.83 -0.96 -10.37
N ILE A 88 2.88 -0.95 -9.46
CA ILE A 88 2.83 -1.95 -8.39
C ILE A 88 2.63 -3.34 -9.00
N ARG A 89 1.71 -3.47 -9.94
CA ARG A 89 1.47 -4.74 -10.62
C ARG A 89 2.71 -5.24 -11.36
N SER A 90 3.44 -4.32 -11.95
CA SER A 90 4.67 -4.68 -12.65
C SER A 90 5.72 -5.25 -11.70
N LYS A 91 5.77 -4.74 -10.48
CA LYS A 91 6.76 -5.17 -9.49
C LYS A 91 6.32 -6.41 -8.71
N LEU A 92 5.04 -6.53 -8.42
CA LEU A 92 4.53 -7.57 -7.52
C LEU A 92 3.60 -8.57 -8.20
N GLY A 93 3.19 -8.32 -9.45
CA GLY A 93 2.30 -9.21 -10.16
C GLY A 93 0.91 -8.65 -10.31
N PHE A 94 0.24 -9.03 -11.39
CA PHE A 94 -1.08 -8.51 -11.71
C PHE A 94 -2.18 -9.01 -10.79
N GLU A 95 -1.95 -10.14 -10.15
CA GLU A 95 -3.01 -10.77 -9.36
C GLU A 95 -3.19 -10.16 -7.99
N LEU A 96 -2.23 -9.35 -7.55
CA LEU A 96 -2.27 -8.78 -6.21
C LEU A 96 -3.39 -7.76 -6.06
N ILE A 97 -3.61 -6.94 -7.05
CA ILE A 97 -4.60 -5.87 -7.02
C ILE A 97 -5.64 -6.09 -8.09
N LYS A 98 -6.88 -6.16 -7.65
CA LYS A 98 -8.01 -6.38 -8.54
C LYS A 98 -8.65 -5.05 -8.88
N THR A 99 -9.00 -4.83 -10.14
CA THR A 99 -9.82 -3.69 -10.55
C THR A 99 -11.28 -4.03 -10.32
N VAL A 100 -11.95 -3.21 -9.53
CA VAL A 100 -13.39 -3.38 -9.30
C VAL A 100 -14.10 -2.30 -10.10
N ARG A 101 -14.73 -2.73 -11.17
CA ARG A 101 -15.30 -1.85 -12.16
C ARG A 101 -16.30 -0.90 -11.53
N GLY A 102 -16.15 0.41 -11.79
CA GLY A 102 -17.02 1.42 -11.24
C GLY A 102 -16.82 1.73 -9.77
N GLU A 103 -15.94 1.03 -9.08
CA GLU A 103 -15.70 1.24 -7.66
C GLU A 103 -14.27 1.65 -7.33
N GLY A 104 -13.28 1.04 -7.98
CA GLY A 104 -11.88 1.34 -7.72
C GLY A 104 -11.01 0.10 -7.76
N TYR A 105 -10.18 -0.05 -6.72
CA TYR A 105 -9.22 -1.14 -6.66
C TYR A 105 -9.33 -1.87 -5.33
N GLN A 106 -8.91 -3.11 -5.31
CA GLN A 106 -9.04 -3.95 -4.13
C GLN A 106 -7.83 -4.88 -4.03
N LEU A 107 -7.30 -4.99 -2.83
CA LEU A 107 -6.25 -5.97 -2.58
C LEU A 107 -6.87 -7.36 -2.49
N VAL A 108 -6.31 -8.28 -3.25
CA VAL A 108 -6.78 -9.66 -3.25
C VAL A 108 -6.16 -10.37 -2.05
N SER A 109 -6.99 -11.04 -1.27
CA SER A 109 -6.52 -11.75 -0.08
C SER A 109 -6.60 -13.26 -0.25
#